data_300ddd68485e8e0f80c79d3ec17d88d8
#
_entry.id   300ddd68485e8e0f80c79d3ec17d88d8
#
_cell.length_a   1.000
_cell.length_b   1.000
_cell.length_c   1.000
_cell.angle_alpha   90.00
_cell.angle_beta   90.00
_cell.angle_gamma   90.00
#
_symmetry.space_group_name_H-M   'P 1'
#
loop_
_entity.id
_entity.type
_entity.pdbx_description
1 polymer ?
#
loop_
_entity_poly.entity_id
_entity_poly.type
_entity_poly.pdbx_seq_one_letter_code
_entity_poly.pdbx_strand_id
1 'polypeptide(L)'
;MAYYEMPLLAPGPLPYLDVQKLFAIAYEERKIRRNLEYAIDFLHIEKDIPFHRAFSDAYYTAKILIRILEEHPEVVVNLSYDTFCPPKDRGDEVKAQFDTYVKYISREFKDKTEAFADKEVVSSKCYLCHRNLRKKIKWFSANGR
;
A
#
# COMPACT_ATOMS: atom_id res chain seq x y z
N MET A 1 18.41 -13.21 -15.76
CA MET A 1 19.52 -12.25 -15.63
C MET A 1 19.22 -11.34 -14.43
N ALA A 2 19.94 -11.51 -13.34
CA ALA A 2 19.92 -10.52 -12.28
C ALA A 2 20.81 -9.35 -12.72
N TYR A 3 20.22 -8.25 -13.12
CA TYR A 3 20.96 -7.10 -13.60
C TYR A 3 21.76 -6.39 -12.51
N TYR A 4 21.38 -6.55 -11.25
CA TYR A 4 22.11 -6.00 -10.09
C TYR A 4 21.87 -6.90 -8.88
N GLU A 5 22.92 -7.41 -8.28
CA GLU A 5 22.89 -8.01 -6.94
C GLU A 5 22.81 -6.88 -5.90
N MET A 6 21.72 -6.17 -5.89
CA MET A 6 21.48 -5.20 -4.82
C MET A 6 20.91 -5.92 -3.59
N PRO A 7 21.45 -5.65 -2.40
CA PRO A 7 20.87 -6.19 -1.18
C PRO A 7 19.42 -5.70 -1.05
N LEU A 8 18.52 -6.57 -0.60
CA LEU A 8 17.15 -6.20 -0.30
C LEU A 8 17.15 -5.10 0.77
N LEU A 9 16.38 -4.05 0.56
CA LEU A 9 16.24 -2.95 1.52
C LEU A 9 15.56 -3.41 2.83
N ALA A 10 14.76 -4.47 2.76
CA ALA A 10 14.09 -5.05 3.90
C ALA A 10 13.84 -6.56 3.69
N PRO A 11 13.67 -7.34 4.77
CA PRO A 11 13.37 -8.78 4.69
C PRO A 11 11.96 -9.09 4.20
N GLY A 12 11.08 -8.10 4.10
CA GLY A 12 9.69 -8.25 3.68
C GLY A 12 9.17 -7.00 2.99
N PRO A 13 7.85 -6.89 2.74
CA PRO A 13 7.25 -5.77 2.03
C PRO A 13 7.50 -4.44 2.72
N LEU A 14 8.03 -3.45 1.99
CA LEU A 14 8.23 -2.11 2.51
C LEU A 14 6.89 -1.38 2.63
N PRO A 15 6.59 -0.77 3.78
CA PRO A 15 5.46 0.13 3.90
C PRO A 15 5.76 1.45 3.19
N TYR A 16 4.76 2.01 2.50
CA TYR A 16 4.85 3.31 1.87
C TYR A 16 3.53 4.08 1.92
N LEU A 17 3.60 5.38 1.71
CA LEU A 17 2.43 6.24 1.56
C LEU A 17 2.14 6.46 0.08
N ASP A 18 1.01 5.95 -0.39
CA ASP A 18 0.47 6.23 -1.73
C ASP A 18 -0.29 7.56 -1.69
N VAL A 19 0.35 8.64 -2.14
CA VAL A 19 -0.19 10.00 -2.05
C VAL A 19 -1.52 10.13 -2.79
N GLN A 20 -1.70 9.47 -3.94
CA GLN A 20 -2.96 9.46 -4.66
C GLN A 20 -4.09 8.81 -3.86
N LYS A 21 -3.77 7.73 -3.15
CA LYS A 21 -4.71 7.06 -2.24
C LYS A 21 -5.04 7.96 -1.04
N LEU A 22 -4.03 8.61 -0.44
CA LEU A 22 -4.24 9.51 0.69
C LEU A 22 -5.08 10.72 0.30
N PHE A 23 -4.85 11.29 -0.87
CA PHE A 23 -5.68 12.37 -1.40
C PHE A 23 -7.15 11.94 -1.54
N ALA A 24 -7.39 10.75 -2.08
CA ALA A 24 -8.74 10.22 -2.21
C ALA A 24 -9.43 9.96 -0.85
N ILE A 25 -8.67 9.61 0.18
CA ILE A 25 -9.19 9.41 1.54
C ILE A 25 -9.51 10.75 2.22
N ALA A 26 -8.65 11.75 2.04
CA ALA A 26 -8.75 13.04 2.70
C ALA A 26 -9.83 13.96 2.09
N TYR A 27 -9.94 14.01 0.76
CA TYR A 27 -10.71 15.02 0.06
C TYR A 27 -11.80 14.49 -0.87
N GLU A 28 -11.78 13.19 -1.18
CA GLU A 28 -12.69 12.57 -2.14
C GLU A 28 -13.36 11.34 -1.55
N GLU A 29 -14.25 10.73 -2.31
CA GLU A 29 -14.65 9.37 -2.00
C GLU A 29 -13.48 8.41 -2.25
N ARG A 30 -13.19 7.49 -1.31
CA ARG A 30 -12.03 6.58 -1.32
C ARG A 30 -11.82 5.79 -2.62
N LYS A 31 -12.83 5.70 -3.47
CA LYS A 31 -12.77 4.98 -4.76
C LYS A 31 -12.29 5.85 -5.92
N ILE A 32 -12.31 7.16 -5.75
CA ILE A 32 -11.98 8.12 -6.81
C ILE A 32 -10.48 8.38 -6.77
N ARG A 33 -9.79 8.06 -7.88
CA ARG A 33 -8.37 8.34 -8.07
C ARG A 33 -8.20 9.53 -8.99
N ARG A 34 -7.68 10.61 -8.48
CA ARG A 34 -7.40 11.84 -9.25
C ARG A 34 -5.96 11.84 -9.74
N ASN A 35 -5.70 12.52 -10.84
CA ASN A 35 -4.33 12.74 -11.33
C ASN A 35 -3.61 13.83 -10.53
N LEU A 36 -2.32 13.97 -10.76
CA LEU A 36 -1.45 14.91 -10.06
C LEU A 36 -1.89 16.37 -10.27
N GLU A 37 -2.22 16.75 -11.51
CA GLU A 37 -2.64 18.11 -11.85
C GLU A 37 -3.93 18.50 -11.13
N TYR A 38 -4.92 17.60 -11.09
CA TYR A 38 -6.15 17.84 -10.34
C TYR A 38 -5.88 18.13 -8.87
N ALA A 39 -5.03 17.33 -8.23
CA ALA A 39 -4.72 17.51 -6.82
C ALA A 39 -3.99 18.83 -6.54
N ILE A 40 -3.10 19.26 -7.44
CA ILE A 40 -2.41 20.55 -7.37
C ILE A 40 -3.42 21.70 -7.45
N ASP A 41 -4.33 21.66 -8.43
CA ASP A 41 -5.34 22.69 -8.62
C ASP A 41 -6.33 22.72 -7.45
N PHE A 42 -6.76 21.56 -6.98
CA PHE A 42 -7.67 21.44 -5.84
C PHE A 42 -7.08 22.02 -4.55
N LEU A 43 -5.81 21.77 -4.28
CA LEU A 43 -5.09 22.25 -3.09
C LEU A 43 -4.50 23.66 -3.27
N HIS A 44 -4.75 24.30 -4.40
CA HIS A 44 -4.20 25.63 -4.75
C HIS A 44 -2.67 25.72 -4.59
N ILE A 45 -1.98 24.63 -4.97
CA ILE A 45 -0.51 24.60 -4.95
C ILE A 45 0.02 25.38 -6.16
N GLU A 46 0.94 26.31 -5.90
CA GLU A 46 1.57 27.11 -6.96
C GLU A 46 2.35 26.23 -7.92
N LYS A 47 2.13 26.45 -9.23
CA LYS A 47 2.81 25.75 -10.33
C LYS A 47 4.09 26.50 -10.70
N ASP A 48 5.12 26.32 -9.88
CA ASP A 48 6.41 27.03 -9.95
C ASP A 48 7.45 26.38 -10.87
N ILE A 49 7.24 25.11 -11.26
CA ILE A 49 8.10 24.38 -12.20
C ILE A 49 7.28 23.65 -13.27
N PRO A 50 7.85 23.45 -14.50
CA PRO A 50 7.15 22.77 -15.59
C PRO A 50 6.82 21.32 -15.26
N PHE A 51 5.64 20.85 -15.71
CA PHE A 51 5.18 19.46 -15.57
C PHE A 51 5.88 18.49 -16.54
N HIS A 52 5.60 17.20 -16.35
CA HIS A 52 6.00 16.08 -17.22
C HIS A 52 7.50 15.76 -17.23
N ARG A 53 8.16 16.01 -16.11
CA ARG A 53 9.51 15.51 -15.82
C ARG A 53 9.50 14.79 -14.49
N ALA A 54 10.23 13.69 -14.38
CA ALA A 54 10.26 12.88 -13.15
C ALA A 54 10.54 13.70 -11.88
N PHE A 55 11.41 14.69 -11.96
CA PHE A 55 11.68 15.61 -10.84
C PHE A 55 10.45 16.44 -10.47
N SER A 56 9.76 17.00 -11.44
CA SER A 56 8.58 17.85 -11.21
C SER A 56 7.44 17.05 -10.59
N ASP A 57 7.22 15.85 -11.09
CA ASP A 57 6.18 14.97 -10.58
C ASP A 57 6.47 14.56 -9.12
N ALA A 58 7.72 14.26 -8.79
CA ALA A 58 8.15 13.99 -7.43
C ALA A 58 8.00 15.23 -6.52
N TYR A 59 8.39 16.41 -7.00
CA TYR A 59 8.30 17.67 -6.28
C TYR A 59 6.86 18.04 -5.92
N TYR A 60 5.94 17.96 -6.89
CA TYR A 60 4.53 18.26 -6.63
C TYR A 60 3.88 17.17 -5.77
N THR A 61 4.26 15.92 -5.95
CA THR A 61 3.80 14.84 -5.07
C THR A 61 4.18 15.09 -3.61
N ALA A 62 5.40 15.57 -3.37
CA ALA A 62 5.85 15.94 -2.03
C ALA A 62 5.05 17.13 -1.47
N LYS A 63 4.80 18.18 -2.26
CA LYS A 63 3.96 19.33 -1.83
C LYS A 63 2.53 18.88 -1.47
N ILE A 64 1.93 18.00 -2.27
CA ILE A 64 0.59 17.44 -1.99
C ILE A 64 0.62 16.65 -0.68
N LEU A 65 1.62 15.78 -0.49
CA LEU A 65 1.75 15.00 0.75
C LEU A 65 1.86 15.91 1.97
N ILE A 66 2.70 16.94 1.92
CA ILE A 66 2.84 17.92 3.02
C ILE A 66 1.49 18.54 3.34
N ARG A 67 0.75 19.01 2.34
CA ARG A 67 -0.56 19.63 2.53
C ARG A 67 -1.57 18.66 3.12
N ILE A 68 -1.61 17.42 2.65
CA ILE A 68 -2.48 16.37 3.21
C ILE A 68 -2.16 16.13 4.69
N LEU A 69 -0.88 16.05 5.06
CA LEU A 69 -0.47 15.79 6.45
C LEU A 69 -0.73 16.98 7.38
N GLU A 70 -0.69 18.21 6.86
CA GLU A 70 -1.05 19.41 7.62
C GLU A 70 -2.55 19.48 7.90
N GLU A 71 -3.39 19.17 6.94
CA GLU A 71 -4.85 19.28 7.03
C GLU A 71 -5.53 18.01 7.58
N HIS A 72 -4.97 16.83 7.28
CA HIS A 72 -5.52 15.50 7.59
C HIS A 72 -4.45 14.53 8.12
N PRO A 73 -3.80 14.82 9.25
CA PRO A 73 -2.71 13.97 9.77
C PRO A 73 -3.15 12.53 10.07
N GLU A 74 -4.45 12.30 10.30
CA GLU A 74 -5.03 10.99 10.58
C GLU A 74 -4.89 9.99 9.42
N VAL A 75 -4.71 10.47 8.19
CA VAL A 75 -4.64 9.58 7.02
C VAL A 75 -3.34 8.78 6.93
N VAL A 76 -2.31 9.17 7.68
CA VAL A 76 -0.98 8.52 7.67
C VAL A 76 -1.03 7.04 8.03
N VAL A 77 -2.04 6.60 8.78
CA VAL A 77 -2.24 5.19 9.13
C VAL A 77 -2.61 4.30 7.95
N ASN A 78 -3.01 4.91 6.81
CA ASN A 78 -3.41 4.19 5.60
C ASN A 78 -2.23 3.73 4.74
N LEU A 79 -1.27 3.05 5.37
CA LEU A 79 -0.09 2.51 4.70
C LEU A 79 -0.47 1.57 3.55
N SER A 80 0.31 1.64 2.50
CA SER A 80 0.39 0.64 1.44
C SER A 80 1.66 -0.18 1.63
N TYR A 81 1.72 -1.37 1.01
CA TYR A 81 2.90 -2.24 1.07
C TYR A 81 3.26 -2.64 -0.35
N ASP A 82 4.55 -2.65 -0.66
CA ASP A 82 5.01 -3.12 -1.96
C ASP A 82 4.77 -4.64 -2.10
N THR A 83 4.90 -5.12 -3.33
CA THR A 83 4.78 -6.55 -3.67
C THR A 83 6.08 -7.11 -4.25
N PHE A 84 7.16 -6.31 -4.23
CA PHE A 84 8.45 -6.70 -4.84
C PHE A 84 9.25 -7.61 -3.91
N CYS A 85 9.07 -7.46 -2.61
CA CYS A 85 9.76 -8.23 -1.59
C CYS A 85 8.72 -8.94 -0.71
N PRO A 86 8.11 -10.06 -1.18
CA PRO A 86 7.18 -10.81 -0.35
C PRO A 86 7.89 -11.40 0.88
N PRO A 87 7.18 -11.59 2.00
CA PRO A 87 7.73 -12.28 3.16
C PRO A 87 8.25 -13.65 2.79
N LYS A 88 9.42 -14.04 3.28
CA LYS A 88 10.00 -15.37 3.05
C LYS A 88 9.53 -16.37 4.10
N ASP A 89 9.49 -15.93 5.33
CA ASP A 89 9.17 -16.76 6.49
C ASP A 89 7.91 -16.29 7.19
N ARG A 90 7.36 -17.16 8.04
CA ARG A 90 6.17 -16.85 8.86
C ARG A 90 6.39 -15.66 9.79
N GLY A 91 7.61 -15.45 10.26
CA GLY A 91 7.97 -14.32 11.13
C GLY A 91 7.94 -12.96 10.42
N ASP A 92 8.16 -12.95 9.12
CA ASP A 92 8.20 -11.74 8.29
C ASP A 92 6.82 -11.37 7.72
N GLU A 93 5.79 -12.21 7.95
CA GLU A 93 4.44 -11.96 7.47
C GLU A 93 3.88 -10.66 8.06
N VAL A 94 3.31 -9.82 7.19
CA VAL A 94 2.75 -8.53 7.61
C VAL A 94 1.35 -8.74 8.17
N LYS A 95 1.12 -8.30 9.40
CA LYS A 95 -0.18 -8.25 10.06
C LYS A 95 -0.41 -6.84 10.57
N ALA A 96 -1.11 -6.03 9.79
CA ALA A 96 -1.42 -4.64 10.15
C ALA A 96 -2.91 -4.49 10.42
N GLN A 97 -3.25 -3.93 11.58
CA GLN A 97 -4.63 -3.60 11.95
C GLN A 97 -4.86 -2.11 11.78
N PHE A 98 -5.91 -1.76 11.06
CA PHE A 98 -6.40 -0.41 10.86
C PHE A 98 -7.80 -0.27 11.50
N ASP A 99 -8.31 0.92 11.60
CA ASP A 99 -9.59 1.19 12.28
C ASP A 99 -10.77 0.44 11.65
N THR A 100 -10.75 0.25 10.33
CA THR A 100 -11.86 -0.33 9.56
C THR A 100 -11.54 -1.67 8.90
N TYR A 101 -10.29 -2.12 8.92
CA TYR A 101 -9.87 -3.37 8.29
C TYR A 101 -8.55 -3.91 8.86
N VAL A 102 -8.28 -5.16 8.56
CA VAL A 102 -7.00 -5.81 8.85
C VAL A 102 -6.33 -6.17 7.53
N LYS A 103 -5.04 -5.89 7.41
CA LYS A 103 -4.22 -6.29 6.27
C LYS A 103 -3.28 -7.40 6.69
N TYR A 104 -3.28 -8.47 5.93
CA TYR A 104 -2.37 -9.59 6.08
C TYR A 104 -1.69 -9.88 4.76
N ILE A 105 -0.36 -9.97 4.78
CA ILE A 105 0.45 -10.37 3.63
C ILE A 105 1.23 -11.60 4.08
N SER A 106 0.91 -12.74 3.49
CA SER A 106 1.56 -14.00 3.79
C SER A 106 2.94 -14.11 3.14
N ARG A 107 3.73 -15.04 3.62
CA ARG A 107 4.91 -15.54 2.91
C ARG A 107 4.52 -16.15 1.57
N GLU A 108 5.51 -16.38 0.73
CA GLU A 108 5.34 -17.13 -0.51
C GLU A 108 4.99 -18.60 -0.21
N PHE A 109 4.13 -19.17 -1.04
CA PHE A 109 3.77 -20.59 -1.04
C PHE A 109 4.15 -21.20 -2.38
N LYS A 110 4.51 -22.45 -2.37
CA LYS A 110 4.87 -23.21 -3.58
C LYS A 110 3.70 -23.28 -4.58
N ASP A 111 2.51 -23.46 -4.05
CA ASP A 111 1.29 -23.54 -4.84
C ASP A 111 0.05 -23.11 -4.03
N LYS A 112 -1.09 -23.00 -4.70
CA LYS A 112 -2.36 -22.62 -4.05
C LYS A 112 -2.85 -23.64 -3.04
N THR A 113 -2.53 -24.92 -3.22
CA THR A 113 -2.97 -26.00 -2.33
C THR A 113 -2.31 -25.83 -0.96
N GLU A 114 -1.01 -25.57 -0.96
CA GLU A 114 -0.26 -25.28 0.27
C GLU A 114 -0.80 -24.02 0.96
N ALA A 115 -1.06 -22.97 0.19
CA ALA A 115 -1.61 -21.72 0.72
C ALA A 115 -3.01 -21.93 1.35
N PHE A 116 -3.88 -22.71 0.73
CA PHE A 116 -5.20 -23.02 1.28
C PHE A 116 -5.17 -23.96 2.49
N ALA A 117 -4.11 -24.72 2.70
CA ALA A 117 -3.92 -25.52 3.89
C ALA A 117 -3.52 -24.66 5.11
N ASP A 118 -2.99 -23.47 4.89
CA ASP A 118 -2.61 -22.54 5.97
C ASP A 118 -3.84 -21.82 6.52
N LYS A 119 -4.15 -22.06 7.80
CA LYS A 119 -5.32 -21.46 8.47
C LYS A 119 -5.26 -19.94 8.56
N GLU A 120 -4.07 -19.35 8.67
CA GLU A 120 -3.89 -17.89 8.71
C GLU A 120 -4.20 -17.26 7.36
N VAL A 121 -3.97 -17.96 6.25
CA VAL A 121 -4.31 -17.50 4.91
C VAL A 121 -5.81 -17.53 4.67
N VAL A 122 -6.51 -18.58 5.05
CA VAL A 122 -7.92 -18.80 4.69
C VAL A 122 -8.91 -18.23 5.70
N SER A 123 -8.50 -18.02 6.95
CA SER A 123 -9.37 -17.50 8.00
C SER A 123 -8.74 -16.31 8.72
N SER A 124 -9.59 -15.43 9.21
CA SER A 124 -9.20 -14.30 10.07
C SER A 124 -10.27 -14.08 11.12
N LYS A 125 -9.86 -13.52 12.25
CA LYS A 125 -10.83 -13.03 13.23
C LYS A 125 -11.31 -11.63 12.84
N CYS A 126 -12.59 -11.38 13.03
CA CYS A 126 -13.13 -10.02 12.90
C CYS A 126 -12.47 -9.11 13.93
N TYR A 127 -12.00 -7.95 13.52
CA TYR A 127 -11.39 -6.97 14.42
C TYR A 127 -12.38 -6.36 15.42
N LEU A 128 -13.70 -6.38 15.10
CA LEU A 128 -14.76 -5.86 15.97
C LEU A 128 -15.29 -6.93 16.95
N CYS A 129 -15.64 -8.11 16.45
CA CYS A 129 -16.35 -9.13 17.24
C CYS A 129 -15.54 -10.42 17.47
N HIS A 130 -14.33 -10.49 16.99
CA HIS A 130 -13.39 -11.62 17.10
C HIS A 130 -13.91 -12.98 16.57
N ARG A 131 -15.03 -12.97 15.83
CA ARG A 131 -15.54 -14.17 15.15
C ARG A 131 -14.68 -14.52 13.95
N ASN A 132 -14.59 -15.80 13.65
CA ASN A 132 -13.87 -16.27 12.46
C ASN A 132 -14.59 -15.79 11.19
N LEU A 133 -13.84 -15.16 10.31
CA LEU A 133 -14.30 -14.66 9.02
C LEU A 133 -13.58 -15.40 7.90
N ARG A 134 -14.31 -15.65 6.80
CA ARG A 134 -13.68 -16.13 5.58
C ARG A 134 -13.03 -14.97 4.85
N LYS A 135 -11.73 -15.07 4.59
CA LYS A 135 -10.98 -14.03 3.86
C LYS A 135 -11.39 -13.99 2.40
N LYS A 136 -11.52 -12.78 1.86
CA LYS A 136 -11.50 -12.56 0.43
C LYS A 136 -10.04 -12.48 -0.01
N ILE A 137 -9.51 -13.54 -0.62
CA ILE A 137 -8.12 -13.65 -0.99
C ILE A 137 -7.90 -12.98 -2.35
N LYS A 138 -6.91 -12.07 -2.42
CA LYS A 138 -6.34 -11.59 -3.68
C LYS A 138 -4.99 -12.28 -3.86
N TRP A 139 -4.83 -12.93 -4.99
CA TRP A 139 -3.59 -13.57 -5.37
C TRP A 139 -2.70 -12.57 -6.11
N PHE A 140 -1.46 -12.52 -5.72
CA PHE A 140 -0.41 -11.84 -6.46
C PHE A 140 0.55 -12.91 -6.96
N SER A 141 0.88 -12.88 -8.24
CA SER A 141 1.96 -13.70 -8.74
C SER A 141 3.22 -12.85 -8.85
N ALA A 142 4.26 -13.23 -8.15
CA ALA A 142 5.58 -12.71 -8.43
C ALA A 142 6.00 -13.26 -9.79
N ASN A 143 6.45 -12.39 -10.71
CA ASN A 143 6.92 -12.75 -12.07
C ASN A 143 5.84 -13.19 -13.08
N GLY A 144 4.61 -12.75 -12.96
CA GLY A 144 3.60 -12.97 -14.00
C GLY A 144 3.18 -14.43 -14.23
N ARG A 145 3.39 -15.31 -13.26
CA ARG A 145 2.96 -16.72 -13.28
C ARG A 145 1.79 -16.99 -12.35
#